data_f3057a834c9a3866d549c13631894ff5
#
_entry.id   f3057a834c9a3866d549c13631894ff5
#
_cell.length_a   1.000
_cell.length_b   1.000
_cell.length_c   1.000
_cell.angle_alpha   90.00
_cell.angle_beta   90.00
_cell.angle_gamma   90.00
#
_symmetry.space_group_name_H-M   'P 1'
#
loop_
_entity.id
_entity.type
_entity.pdbx_description
1 polymer ?
#
loop_
_entity_poly.entity_id
_entity_poly.type
_entity_poly.pdbx_seq_one_letter_code
_entity_poly.pdbx_strand_id
1 'polypeptide(L)'
;MNTSIHGHCDPAFQTVAEVFEQNFTERGEVGASVCVTKDGETVVDLWGGVCDVETGDAWNEDTVSIVYSCTKAATALCAQILIDRGELELDGLICDVWPGFTGGGKEKATVRMALNHS
;
A
#
# COMPACT_ATOMS: atom_id res chain seq x y z
N MET A 1 4.45 23.60 -14.33
CA MET A 1 5.12 23.98 -13.07
C MET A 1 6.34 23.09 -12.93
N ASN A 2 7.49 23.65 -12.54
CA ASN A 2 8.69 22.81 -12.33
C ASN A 2 8.53 22.15 -10.95
N THR A 3 8.11 20.90 -10.91
CA THR A 3 7.94 20.17 -9.67
C THR A 3 9.30 19.68 -9.20
N SER A 4 9.73 20.09 -8.02
CA SER A 4 10.96 19.59 -7.41
C SER A 4 10.73 18.17 -6.92
N ILE A 5 11.56 17.24 -7.38
CA ILE A 5 11.63 15.88 -6.85
C ILE A 5 12.76 15.85 -5.82
N HIS A 6 12.49 15.22 -4.69
CA HIS A 6 13.40 15.10 -3.55
C HIS A 6 13.64 13.63 -3.23
N GLY A 7 14.66 13.36 -2.41
CA GLY A 7 14.96 12.03 -1.92
C GLY A 7 16.20 11.41 -2.53
N HIS A 8 16.22 10.08 -2.59
CA HIS A 8 17.35 9.28 -3.05
C HIS A 8 16.92 8.25 -4.09
N CYS A 9 17.78 8.03 -5.08
CA CYS A 9 17.62 6.94 -6.04
C CYS A 9 18.99 6.36 -6.38
N ASP A 10 19.16 5.06 -6.14
CA ASP A 10 20.37 4.34 -6.55
C ASP A 10 20.49 4.39 -8.09
N PRO A 11 21.69 4.64 -8.65
CA PRO A 11 21.91 4.70 -10.09
C PRO A 11 21.41 3.49 -10.89
N ALA A 12 21.39 2.32 -10.28
CA ALA A 12 20.84 1.11 -10.90
C ALA A 12 19.30 1.19 -11.11
N PHE A 13 18.63 2.11 -10.45
CA PHE A 13 17.16 2.34 -10.51
C PHE A 13 16.80 3.69 -11.14
N GLN A 14 17.73 4.36 -11.80
CA GLN A 14 17.55 5.70 -12.35
C GLN A 14 16.29 5.84 -13.20
N THR A 15 15.91 4.80 -13.97
CA THR A 15 14.67 4.78 -14.76
C THR A 15 13.41 4.99 -13.90
N VAL A 16 13.42 4.55 -12.63
CA VAL A 16 12.29 4.79 -11.72
C VAL A 16 12.16 6.29 -11.42
N ALA A 17 13.28 6.97 -11.16
CA ALA A 17 13.29 8.41 -10.93
C ALA A 17 12.81 9.19 -12.16
N GLU A 18 13.24 8.80 -13.36
CA GLU A 18 12.83 9.42 -14.63
C GLU A 18 11.31 9.27 -14.86
N VAL A 19 10.77 8.07 -14.65
CA VAL A 19 9.32 7.82 -14.78
C VAL A 19 8.53 8.55 -13.69
N PHE A 20 9.07 8.63 -12.47
CA PHE A 20 8.46 9.37 -11.38
C PHE A 20 8.33 10.86 -11.72
N GLU A 21 9.38 11.48 -12.26
CA GLU A 21 9.37 12.87 -12.74
C GLU A 21 8.39 13.07 -13.90
N GLN A 22 8.32 12.14 -14.84
CA GLN A 22 7.38 12.19 -15.98
C GLN A 22 5.92 12.19 -15.51
N ASN A 23 5.58 11.57 -14.38
CA ASN A 23 4.22 11.61 -13.85
C ASN A 23 3.77 13.06 -13.58
N PHE A 24 4.65 13.90 -13.07
CA PHE A 24 4.36 15.31 -12.79
C PHE A 24 4.37 16.17 -14.06
N THR A 25 5.32 15.94 -14.96
CA THR A 25 5.52 16.81 -16.15
C THR A 25 4.56 16.47 -17.27
N GLU A 26 4.15 15.21 -17.43
CA GLU A 26 3.41 14.72 -18.59
C GLU A 26 2.04 14.12 -18.26
N ARG A 27 1.82 13.65 -17.02
CA ARG A 27 0.62 12.87 -16.64
C ARG A 27 -0.26 13.54 -15.60
N GLY A 28 0.11 14.75 -15.16
CA GLY A 28 -0.72 15.55 -14.27
C GLY A 28 -0.74 15.09 -12.81
N GLU A 29 0.31 14.38 -12.36
CA GLU A 29 0.47 14.07 -10.95
C GLU A 29 0.57 15.34 -10.11
N VAL A 30 -0.09 15.34 -8.95
CA VAL A 30 -0.16 16.49 -8.05
C VAL A 30 0.88 16.36 -6.94
N GLY A 31 0.88 15.24 -6.26
CA GLY A 31 1.82 14.92 -5.20
C GLY A 31 1.93 13.41 -5.05
N ALA A 32 3.13 12.90 -4.86
CA ALA A 32 3.38 11.48 -4.74
C ALA A 32 4.66 11.18 -3.96
N SER A 33 4.75 9.95 -3.48
CA SER A 33 5.98 9.33 -2.99
C SER A 33 6.10 7.89 -3.47
N VAL A 34 7.33 7.41 -3.58
CA VAL A 34 7.65 6.02 -3.89
C VAL A 34 8.87 5.58 -3.09
N CYS A 35 8.75 4.43 -2.42
CA CYS A 35 9.86 3.80 -1.73
C CYS A 35 10.01 2.36 -2.22
N VAL A 36 11.24 1.97 -2.57
CA VAL A 36 11.58 0.60 -2.97
C VAL A 36 12.74 0.11 -2.13
N THR A 37 12.55 -1.06 -1.51
CA THR A 37 13.60 -1.77 -0.80
C THR A 37 14.00 -3.03 -1.55
N LYS A 38 15.30 -3.31 -1.59
CA LYS A 38 15.86 -4.52 -2.17
C LYS A 38 16.89 -5.11 -1.21
N ASP A 39 16.74 -6.38 -0.90
CA ASP A 39 17.63 -7.10 0.02
C ASP A 39 17.82 -6.40 1.39
N GLY A 40 16.78 -5.71 1.87
CA GLY A 40 16.77 -4.95 3.11
C GLY A 40 17.30 -3.52 3.01
N GLU A 41 17.82 -3.10 1.87
CA GLU A 41 18.35 -1.74 1.63
C GLU A 41 17.34 -0.91 0.83
N THR A 42 17.17 0.36 1.21
CA THR A 42 16.34 1.30 0.45
C THR A 42 17.12 1.79 -0.78
N VAL A 43 16.66 1.40 -1.97
CA VAL A 43 17.28 1.72 -3.24
C VAL A 43 16.60 2.88 -3.97
N VAL A 44 15.34 3.15 -3.66
CA VAL A 44 14.59 4.33 -4.13
C VAL A 44 13.78 4.86 -2.95
N ASP A 45 13.84 6.16 -2.74
CA ASP A 45 13.00 6.89 -1.80
C ASP A 45 12.82 8.31 -2.35
N LEU A 46 11.71 8.55 -3.05
CA LEU A 46 11.44 9.78 -3.77
C LEU A 46 10.08 10.34 -3.38
N TRP A 47 10.00 11.67 -3.30
CA TRP A 47 8.76 12.40 -3.12
C TRP A 47 8.79 13.74 -3.85
N GLY A 48 7.61 14.29 -4.12
CA GLY A 48 7.50 15.61 -4.76
C GLY A 48 6.07 16.04 -4.99
N GLY A 49 5.93 17.27 -5.47
CA GLY A 49 4.64 17.88 -5.71
C GLY A 49 4.04 18.56 -4.48
N VAL A 50 2.71 18.61 -4.41
CA VAL A 50 1.96 19.27 -3.34
C VAL A 50 0.93 18.32 -2.74
N CYS A 51 0.63 18.50 -1.45
CA CYS A 51 -0.45 17.77 -0.77
C CYS A 51 -1.82 18.34 -1.10
N ASP A 52 -1.86 19.64 -1.38
CA ASP A 52 -3.08 20.38 -1.64
C ASP A 52 -2.82 21.41 -2.75
N VAL A 53 -3.62 21.34 -3.80
CA VAL A 53 -3.51 22.23 -4.97
C VAL A 53 -3.95 23.66 -4.63
N GLU A 54 -4.90 23.81 -3.70
CA GLU A 54 -5.47 25.11 -3.34
C GLU A 54 -4.51 25.90 -2.45
N THR A 55 -3.88 25.24 -1.48
CA THR A 55 -2.93 25.89 -0.57
C THR A 55 -1.51 25.92 -1.12
N GLY A 56 -1.16 24.97 -1.98
CA GLY A 56 0.20 24.81 -2.50
C GLY A 56 1.16 24.17 -1.47
N ASP A 57 0.63 23.55 -0.41
CA ASP A 57 1.45 22.89 0.61
C ASP A 57 2.28 21.77 0.00
N ALA A 58 3.59 21.81 0.21
CA ALA A 58 4.50 20.86 -0.40
C ALA A 58 4.31 19.45 0.13
N TRP A 59 4.42 18.47 -0.76
CA TRP A 59 4.57 17.07 -0.38
C TRP A 59 5.97 16.83 0.17
N ASN A 60 6.06 16.42 1.41
CA ASN A 60 7.30 16.19 2.14
C ASN A 60 7.56 14.71 2.38
N GLU A 61 8.74 14.38 2.89
CA GLU A 61 9.16 13.04 3.28
C GLU A 61 8.13 12.33 4.20
N ASP A 62 7.58 13.05 5.17
CA ASP A 62 6.64 12.53 6.16
C ASP A 62 5.17 12.70 5.75
N THR A 63 4.89 13.12 4.52
CA THR A 63 3.50 13.29 4.06
C THR A 63 2.79 11.95 3.99
N VAL A 64 1.64 11.86 4.64
CA VAL A 64 0.75 10.68 4.61
C VAL A 64 -0.48 10.96 3.78
N SER A 65 -0.92 9.94 3.04
CA SER A 65 -2.14 10.01 2.25
C SER A 65 -3.04 8.80 2.47
N ILE A 66 -4.30 8.92 2.06
CA ILE A 66 -5.25 7.82 2.13
C ILE A 66 -4.92 6.80 1.05
N VAL A 67 -4.58 5.58 1.45
CA VAL A 67 -4.18 4.50 0.52
C VAL A 67 -5.35 3.61 0.10
N TYR A 68 -6.56 3.91 0.55
CA TYR A 68 -7.80 3.19 0.18
C TYR A 68 -7.65 1.67 0.26
N SER A 69 -7.92 0.95 -0.83
CA SER A 69 -7.90 -0.52 -0.88
C SER A 69 -6.53 -1.17 -0.69
N CYS A 70 -5.42 -0.43 -0.76
CA CYS A 70 -4.11 -0.95 -0.35
C CYS A 70 -4.11 -1.38 1.13
N THR A 71 -5.02 -0.83 1.95
CA THR A 71 -5.29 -1.27 3.33
C THR A 71 -5.62 -2.75 3.44
N LYS A 72 -6.18 -3.37 2.38
CA LYS A 72 -6.46 -4.81 2.37
C LYS A 72 -5.19 -5.66 2.54
N ALA A 73 -4.08 -5.22 1.97
CA ALA A 73 -2.79 -5.89 2.15
C ALA A 73 -2.33 -5.85 3.62
N ALA A 74 -2.50 -4.71 4.30
CA ALA A 74 -2.20 -4.59 5.73
C ALA A 74 -3.14 -5.47 6.57
N THR A 75 -4.43 -5.53 6.23
CA THR A 75 -5.40 -6.42 6.90
C THR A 75 -5.03 -7.88 6.71
N ALA A 76 -4.64 -8.29 5.50
CA ALA A 76 -4.19 -9.64 5.22
C ALA A 76 -2.91 -9.98 6.00
N LEU A 77 -1.98 -9.03 6.13
CA LEU A 77 -0.77 -9.20 6.94
C LEU A 77 -1.11 -9.43 8.42
N CYS A 78 -2.06 -8.68 8.97
CA CYS A 78 -2.53 -8.89 10.35
C CYS A 78 -3.11 -10.30 10.52
N ALA A 79 -3.93 -10.77 9.56
CA ALA A 79 -4.45 -12.13 9.59
C ALA A 79 -3.34 -13.19 9.50
N GLN A 80 -2.31 -12.98 8.66
CA GLN A 80 -1.16 -13.88 8.56
C GLN A 80 -0.38 -13.96 9.87
N ILE A 81 -0.23 -12.85 10.60
CA ILE A 81 0.41 -12.84 11.92
C ILE A 81 -0.36 -13.71 12.92
N LEU A 82 -1.70 -13.63 12.91
CA LEU A 82 -2.54 -14.48 13.76
C LEU A 82 -2.44 -15.96 13.37
N ILE A 83 -2.35 -16.25 12.08
CA ILE A 83 -2.16 -17.61 11.57
C ILE A 83 -0.80 -18.17 12.01
N ASP A 84 0.27 -17.40 11.88
CA ASP A 84 1.61 -17.78 12.31
C ASP A 84 1.68 -18.06 13.82
N ARG A 85 0.91 -17.34 14.63
CA ARG A 85 0.77 -17.55 16.08
C ARG A 85 -0.14 -18.71 16.46
N GLY A 86 -0.82 -19.35 15.50
CA GLY A 86 -1.80 -20.39 15.77
C GLY A 86 -3.12 -19.89 16.38
N GLU A 87 -3.40 -18.59 16.28
CA GLU A 87 -4.62 -17.94 16.80
C GLU A 87 -5.74 -17.90 15.76
N LEU A 88 -5.42 -18.17 14.49
CA LEU A 88 -6.36 -18.20 13.37
C LEU A 88 -5.99 -19.33 12.41
N GLU A 89 -6.97 -20.10 11.97
CA GLU A 89 -6.77 -21.17 10.97
C GLU A 89 -7.11 -20.64 9.57
N LEU A 90 -6.13 -20.67 8.64
CA LEU A 90 -6.31 -20.15 7.27
C LEU A 90 -7.45 -20.85 6.51
N ASP A 91 -7.58 -22.17 6.69
CA ASP A 91 -8.65 -22.99 6.08
C ASP A 91 -9.81 -23.24 7.04
N GLY A 92 -9.79 -22.62 8.23
CA GLY A 92 -10.88 -22.64 9.20
C GLY A 92 -12.06 -21.80 8.71
N LEU A 93 -13.24 -22.11 9.23
CA LEU A 93 -14.46 -21.38 8.89
C LEU A 93 -14.48 -20.01 9.58
N ILE A 94 -14.96 -19.00 8.88
CA ILE A 94 -15.11 -17.65 9.46
C ILE A 94 -16.08 -17.69 10.65
N CYS A 95 -17.14 -18.52 10.59
CA CYS A 95 -18.11 -18.65 11.67
C CYS A 95 -17.52 -19.25 12.96
N ASP A 96 -16.38 -19.93 12.90
CA ASP A 96 -15.71 -20.44 14.11
C ASP A 96 -15.15 -19.31 14.98
N VAL A 97 -14.66 -18.23 14.34
CA VAL A 97 -14.11 -17.05 15.01
C VAL A 97 -15.10 -15.87 15.07
N TRP A 98 -16.10 -15.88 14.20
CA TRP A 98 -17.18 -14.90 14.19
C TRP A 98 -18.56 -15.59 14.07
N PRO A 99 -19.13 -16.07 15.19
CA PRO A 99 -20.39 -16.85 15.19
C PRO A 99 -21.58 -16.16 14.52
N GLY A 100 -21.58 -14.82 14.44
CA GLY A 100 -22.61 -14.05 13.73
C GLY A 100 -22.50 -14.09 12.20
N PHE A 101 -21.43 -14.66 11.64
CA PHE A 101 -21.22 -14.77 10.20
C PHE A 101 -21.92 -16.04 9.65
N THR A 102 -23.26 -16.03 9.66
CA THR A 102 -24.12 -17.15 9.27
C THR A 102 -25.26 -16.73 8.36
N GLY A 103 -25.94 -17.70 7.75
CA GLY A 103 -27.06 -17.48 6.83
C GLY A 103 -26.63 -17.20 5.39
N GLY A 104 -27.46 -17.53 4.43
CA GLY A 104 -27.22 -17.31 3.00
C GLY A 104 -26.05 -18.12 2.43
N GLY A 105 -25.66 -19.24 3.06
CA GLY A 105 -24.56 -20.09 2.61
C GLY A 105 -23.19 -19.71 3.14
N LYS A 106 -23.09 -18.72 4.04
CA LYS A 106 -21.82 -18.21 4.61
C LYS A 106 -21.12 -19.22 5.53
N GLU A 107 -21.83 -20.23 5.99
CA GLU A 107 -21.32 -21.26 6.91
C GLU A 107 -20.16 -22.07 6.35
N LYS A 108 -19.95 -22.01 5.03
CA LYS A 108 -18.84 -22.68 4.33
C LYS A 108 -17.69 -21.77 4.00
N ALA A 109 -17.81 -20.46 4.27
CA ALA A 109 -16.76 -19.50 3.94
C ALA A 109 -15.57 -19.68 4.88
N THR A 110 -14.38 -19.82 4.29
CA THR A 110 -13.13 -19.92 5.03
C THR A 110 -12.42 -18.56 5.12
N VAL A 111 -11.51 -18.46 6.07
CA VAL A 111 -10.60 -17.30 6.18
C VAL A 111 -9.84 -17.08 4.89
N ARG A 112 -9.34 -18.15 4.25
CA ARG A 112 -8.66 -18.10 2.95
C ARG A 112 -9.53 -17.44 1.87
N MET A 113 -10.80 -17.83 1.78
CA MET A 113 -11.73 -17.25 0.79
C MET A 113 -11.91 -15.76 0.98
N ALA A 114 -12.00 -15.29 2.23
CA ALA A 114 -12.11 -13.86 2.52
C ALA A 114 -10.83 -13.09 2.16
N LEU A 115 -9.65 -13.68 2.36
CA LEU A 115 -8.38 -13.02 2.11
C LEU A 115 -8.00 -12.99 0.63
N ASN A 116 -8.42 -13.95 -0.17
CA ASN A 116 -8.07 -14.06 -1.59
C ASN A 116 -9.22 -13.74 -2.56
N HIS A 117 -10.38 -13.38 -2.03
CA HIS A 117 -11.58 -13.02 -2.79
C HIS A 117 -12.16 -14.19 -3.66
N SER A 118 -12.08 -15.44 -3.21
CA SER A 118 -12.63 -16.62 -3.92
C SER A 118 -13.95 -17.11 -3.32
#